data_81e0acadf03e45d60e8cac14cf5ddd3d
#
_entry.id   81e0acadf03e45d60e8cac14cf5ddd3d
#
_cell.length_a   1.000
_cell.length_b   1.000
_cell.length_c   1.000
_cell.angle_alpha   90.00
_cell.angle_beta   90.00
_cell.angle_gamma   90.00
#
_symmetry.space_group_name_H-M   'P 1'
#
loop_
_entity.id
_entity.type
_entity.pdbx_description
1 polymer ?
#
loop_
_entity_poly.entity_id
_entity_poly.type
_entity_poly.pdbx_seq_one_letter_code
_entity_poly.pdbx_strand_id
1 'polypeptide(L)'
;MMDDRLKSTPKWVAWETTRQCNLSCVHCRSSACPSKFKDLDFTTEMGFKVIDDIALFSKPVLVLSGGEPLLREDIFSLAKHGTKAGLRMALATNGTLVTEDVCKNILSSGIKIVSLSLDGASADVHDAFRQEKGAFEATLNAAKLFNQYGIPFIVNSSFTKRNAKDIKAVYKLSKEIGATAWYLFMVVPTGRGEDLLSELLADDEYQEVLEWHYEMESQEIEM
;
A
#
# COMPACT_ATOMS: atom_id res chain seq x y z
N MET A 1 -33.90 14.74 15.22
CA MET A 1 -32.78 14.01 15.82
C MET A 1 -31.98 13.44 14.66
N MET A 2 -30.74 13.91 14.43
CA MET A 2 -29.84 13.30 13.44
C MET A 2 -29.52 11.91 13.92
N ASP A 3 -29.62 10.92 13.02
CA ASP A 3 -29.33 9.52 13.29
C ASP A 3 -27.88 9.39 13.80
N ASP A 4 -27.68 8.77 14.97
CA ASP A 4 -26.34 8.57 15.56
C ASP A 4 -25.39 7.77 14.67
N ARG A 5 -25.93 7.03 13.68
CA ARG A 5 -25.15 6.34 12.63
C ARG A 5 -24.41 7.29 11.70
N LEU A 6 -24.82 8.56 11.60
CA LEU A 6 -24.16 9.62 10.81
C LEU A 6 -23.04 10.34 11.59
N LYS A 7 -22.85 10.02 12.87
CA LYS A 7 -21.78 10.61 13.69
C LYS A 7 -20.43 9.89 13.59
N SER A 8 -20.35 8.76 12.89
CA SER A 8 -19.05 8.07 12.70
C SER A 8 -18.29 8.71 11.55
N THR A 9 -17.30 9.50 11.87
CA THR A 9 -16.36 10.04 10.87
C THR A 9 -15.33 8.98 10.47
N PRO A 10 -14.94 8.88 9.18
CA PRO A 10 -13.90 7.97 8.75
C PRO A 10 -12.59 8.32 9.45
N LYS A 11 -11.93 7.29 9.99
CA LYS A 11 -10.59 7.42 10.59
C LYS A 11 -9.49 7.24 9.56
N TRP A 12 -9.80 6.60 8.45
CA TRP A 12 -8.88 6.27 7.39
C TRP A 12 -9.61 6.33 6.04
N VAL A 13 -8.97 6.94 5.04
CA VAL A 13 -9.46 7.04 3.66
C VAL A 13 -8.31 6.65 2.72
N ALA A 14 -8.51 5.66 1.87
CA ALA A 14 -7.62 5.37 0.76
C ALA A 14 -8.18 6.01 -0.51
N TRP A 15 -7.36 6.82 -1.18
CA TRP A 15 -7.70 7.43 -2.45
C TRP A 15 -6.81 6.86 -3.55
N GLU A 16 -7.41 6.16 -4.51
CA GLU A 16 -6.75 5.76 -5.75
C GLU A 16 -6.61 7.00 -6.64
N THR A 17 -5.45 7.67 -6.55
CA THR A 17 -5.17 8.96 -7.22
C THR A 17 -4.92 8.81 -8.71
N THR A 18 -4.56 7.61 -9.15
CA THR A 18 -4.35 7.25 -10.56
C THR A 18 -4.61 5.77 -10.78
N ARG A 19 -5.01 5.40 -11.99
CA ARG A 19 -5.07 4.00 -12.44
C ARG A 19 -3.85 3.58 -13.25
N GLN A 20 -2.89 4.47 -13.47
CA GLN A 20 -1.63 4.13 -14.08
C GLN A 20 -0.76 3.34 -13.10
N CYS A 21 -0.08 2.32 -13.60
CA CYS A 21 0.90 1.55 -12.84
C CYS A 21 1.99 1.06 -13.77
N ASN A 22 3.22 1.06 -13.33
CA ASN A 22 4.33 0.47 -14.05
C ASN A 22 4.39 -1.06 -13.91
N LEU A 23 3.55 -1.66 -13.06
CA LEU A 23 3.45 -3.10 -12.84
C LEU A 23 2.12 -3.68 -13.36
N SER A 24 2.10 -5.02 -13.53
CA SER A 24 0.93 -5.78 -13.99
C SER A 24 0.56 -6.92 -13.03
N CYS A 25 0.65 -6.68 -11.71
CA CYS A 25 0.46 -7.68 -10.66
C CYS A 25 -0.77 -8.57 -10.90
N VAL A 26 -0.63 -9.88 -10.65
CA VAL A 26 -1.69 -10.87 -10.89
C VAL A 26 -2.95 -10.62 -10.06
N HIS A 27 -2.79 -10.08 -8.85
CA HIS A 27 -3.86 -9.84 -7.86
C HIS A 27 -4.44 -8.42 -7.90
N CYS A 28 -4.08 -7.59 -8.90
CA CYS A 28 -4.43 -6.17 -8.87
C CYS A 28 -5.94 -5.93 -8.91
N ARG A 29 -6.47 -5.40 -7.82
CA ARG A 29 -7.88 -5.08 -7.62
C ARG A 29 -8.42 -4.07 -8.63
N SER A 30 -7.67 -3.04 -8.94
CA SER A 30 -8.06 -1.95 -9.86
C SER A 30 -7.73 -2.25 -11.32
N SER A 31 -7.11 -3.40 -11.63
CA SER A 31 -6.62 -3.70 -12.98
C SER A 31 -5.76 -2.57 -13.57
N ALA A 32 -5.00 -1.89 -12.73
CA ALA A 32 -4.11 -0.81 -13.13
C ALA A 32 -3.06 -1.28 -14.15
N CYS A 33 -2.70 -0.43 -15.11
CA CYS A 33 -1.75 -0.78 -16.16
C CYS A 33 -1.04 0.48 -16.72
N PRO A 34 0.09 0.30 -17.45
CA PRO A 34 0.98 1.41 -17.81
C PRO A 34 0.42 2.50 -18.73
N SER A 35 -0.63 2.28 -19.50
CA SER A 35 -0.93 3.20 -20.60
C SER A 35 -2.39 3.61 -20.81
N LYS A 36 -3.36 3.04 -20.11
CA LYS A 36 -4.77 3.18 -20.52
C LYS A 36 -5.57 4.30 -19.82
N PHE A 37 -5.06 4.95 -18.79
CA PHE A 37 -5.93 5.73 -17.88
C PHE A 37 -5.43 7.13 -17.53
N LYS A 38 -4.37 7.63 -18.17
CA LYS A 38 -3.78 8.94 -17.84
C LYS A 38 -4.79 10.10 -17.92
N ASP A 39 -5.69 10.03 -18.90
CA ASP A 39 -6.69 11.08 -19.15
C ASP A 39 -7.93 11.00 -18.24
N LEU A 40 -7.99 9.96 -17.37
CA LEU A 40 -9.11 9.75 -16.44
C LEU A 40 -8.79 10.17 -15.01
N ASP A 41 -7.56 10.54 -14.72
CA ASP A 41 -7.17 11.02 -13.40
C ASP A 41 -7.74 12.42 -13.14
N PHE A 42 -8.06 12.72 -11.91
CA PHE A 42 -8.45 14.08 -11.53
C PHE A 42 -7.30 15.06 -11.80
N THR A 43 -7.64 16.28 -12.23
CA THR A 43 -6.65 17.37 -12.29
C THR A 43 -6.15 17.70 -10.88
N THR A 44 -5.03 18.40 -10.80
CA THR A 44 -4.47 18.84 -9.51
C THR A 44 -5.48 19.66 -8.70
N GLU A 45 -6.22 20.57 -9.36
CA GLU A 45 -7.23 21.43 -8.74
C GLU A 45 -8.40 20.62 -8.20
N MET A 46 -8.88 19.62 -8.95
CA MET A 46 -9.90 18.68 -8.48
C MET A 46 -9.38 17.88 -7.29
N GLY A 47 -8.12 17.45 -7.34
CA GLY A 47 -7.45 16.76 -6.24
C GLY A 47 -7.38 17.59 -4.97
N PHE A 48 -7.02 18.87 -5.06
CA PHE A 48 -7.05 19.79 -3.92
C PHE A 48 -8.45 19.93 -3.34
N LYS A 49 -9.47 20.08 -4.19
CA LYS A 49 -10.86 20.17 -3.73
C LYS A 49 -11.29 18.90 -2.97
N VAL A 50 -10.97 17.72 -3.45
CA VAL A 50 -11.26 16.45 -2.75
C VAL A 50 -10.61 16.43 -1.37
N ILE A 51 -9.35 16.86 -1.27
CA ILE A 51 -8.62 16.93 0.00
C ILE A 51 -9.28 17.93 0.95
N ASP A 52 -9.67 19.11 0.46
CA ASP A 52 -10.34 20.14 1.26
C ASP A 52 -11.69 19.64 1.76
N ASP A 53 -12.51 19.01 0.92
CA ASP A 53 -13.81 18.45 1.28
C ASP A 53 -13.64 17.34 2.36
N ILE A 54 -12.64 16.47 2.23
CA ILE A 54 -12.32 15.47 3.27
C ILE A 54 -11.93 16.16 4.58
N ALA A 55 -11.06 17.17 4.51
CA ALA A 55 -10.55 17.87 5.67
C ALA A 55 -11.64 18.70 6.40
N LEU A 56 -12.66 19.16 5.69
CA LEU A 56 -13.82 19.82 6.28
C LEU A 56 -14.73 18.83 7.01
N PHE A 57 -14.89 17.63 6.46
CA PHE A 57 -15.77 16.60 7.02
C PHE A 57 -15.14 15.91 8.24
N SER A 58 -13.86 15.50 8.15
CA SER A 58 -13.12 14.84 9.23
C SER A 58 -11.61 14.99 9.05
N LYS A 59 -10.83 14.46 10.00
CA LYS A 59 -9.36 14.43 9.91
C LYS A 59 -8.82 12.99 9.87
N PRO A 60 -9.18 12.21 8.83
CA PRO A 60 -8.67 10.85 8.69
C PRO A 60 -7.19 10.82 8.35
N VAL A 61 -6.59 9.64 8.47
CA VAL A 61 -5.39 9.33 7.70
C VAL A 61 -5.78 9.24 6.23
N LEU A 62 -5.23 10.10 5.38
CA LEU A 62 -5.45 10.04 3.93
C LEU A 62 -4.27 9.35 3.26
N VAL A 63 -4.54 8.16 2.71
CA VAL A 63 -3.56 7.36 1.98
C VAL A 63 -3.67 7.66 0.49
N LEU A 64 -2.63 8.25 -0.07
CA LEU A 64 -2.48 8.41 -1.50
C LEU A 64 -2.01 7.08 -2.09
N SER A 65 -2.88 6.45 -2.85
CA SER A 65 -2.72 5.15 -3.48
C SER A 65 -3.09 5.23 -4.96
N GLY A 66 -3.34 4.08 -5.58
CA GLY A 66 -3.82 4.00 -6.97
C GLY A 66 -3.29 2.75 -7.64
N GLY A 67 -2.92 2.87 -8.91
CA GLY A 67 -2.01 1.94 -9.54
C GLY A 67 -0.63 2.11 -8.88
N GLU A 68 0.17 3.06 -9.37
CA GLU A 68 1.39 3.51 -8.68
C GLU A 68 1.34 5.04 -8.53
N PRO A 69 1.16 5.58 -7.34
CA PRO A 69 0.99 7.01 -7.14
C PRO A 69 2.23 7.83 -7.53
N LEU A 70 3.43 7.26 -7.47
CA LEU A 70 4.66 7.94 -7.88
C LEU A 70 4.75 8.21 -9.40
N LEU A 71 3.86 7.63 -10.21
CA LEU A 71 3.70 8.00 -11.62
C LEU A 71 2.94 9.31 -11.82
N ARG A 72 2.27 9.79 -10.79
CA ARG A 72 1.52 11.04 -10.83
C ARG A 72 2.45 12.22 -10.50
N GLU A 73 2.66 13.13 -11.45
CA GLU A 73 3.62 14.23 -11.33
C GLU A 73 3.32 15.17 -10.14
N ASP A 74 2.05 15.36 -9.79
CA ASP A 74 1.60 16.27 -8.74
C ASP A 74 1.39 15.58 -7.38
N ILE A 75 1.76 14.29 -7.22
CA ILE A 75 1.46 13.51 -6.00
C ILE A 75 1.98 14.18 -4.72
N PHE A 76 3.18 14.75 -4.75
CA PHE A 76 3.75 15.44 -3.60
C PHE A 76 3.11 16.81 -3.35
N SER A 77 2.56 17.44 -4.39
CA SER A 77 1.75 18.67 -4.26
C SER A 77 0.43 18.36 -3.55
N LEU A 78 -0.24 17.27 -3.92
CA LEU A 78 -1.44 16.77 -3.24
C LEU A 78 -1.14 16.43 -1.77
N ALA A 79 -0.04 15.71 -1.49
CA ALA A 79 0.37 15.38 -0.13
C ALA A 79 0.63 16.65 0.72
N LYS A 80 1.34 17.63 0.15
CA LYS A 80 1.64 18.90 0.82
C LYS A 80 0.37 19.70 1.11
N HIS A 81 -0.59 19.69 0.18
CA HIS A 81 -1.89 20.33 0.36
C HIS A 81 -2.67 19.68 1.50
N GLY A 82 -2.75 18.35 1.52
CA GLY A 82 -3.41 17.61 2.61
C GLY A 82 -2.76 17.84 3.98
N THR A 83 -1.43 17.88 4.03
CA THR A 83 -0.68 18.23 5.24
C THR A 83 -1.04 19.62 5.75
N LYS A 84 -1.11 20.62 4.86
CA LYS A 84 -1.53 22.00 5.21
C LYS A 84 -2.99 22.06 5.68
N ALA A 85 -3.87 21.24 5.09
CA ALA A 85 -5.27 21.11 5.50
C ALA A 85 -5.43 20.38 6.85
N GLY A 86 -4.32 19.91 7.47
CA GLY A 86 -4.28 19.24 8.77
C GLY A 86 -4.62 17.75 8.72
N LEU A 87 -4.52 17.11 7.56
CA LEU A 87 -4.65 15.67 7.41
C LEU A 87 -3.33 14.96 7.74
N ARG A 88 -3.41 13.75 8.25
CA ARG A 88 -2.25 12.85 8.34
C ARG A 88 -2.10 12.12 7.02
N MET A 89 -1.09 12.52 6.23
CA MET A 89 -0.85 11.97 4.91
C MET A 89 -0.03 10.68 4.98
N ALA A 90 -0.41 9.70 4.17
CA ALA A 90 0.31 8.46 3.93
C ALA A 90 0.43 8.19 2.42
N LEU A 91 1.42 7.42 2.01
CA LEU A 91 1.65 7.02 0.62
C LEU A 91 1.70 5.50 0.54
N ALA A 92 1.00 4.89 -0.45
CA ALA A 92 1.09 3.46 -0.71
C ALA A 92 1.73 3.23 -2.08
N THR A 93 2.91 2.59 -2.11
CA THR A 93 3.71 2.40 -3.32
C THR A 93 4.17 0.95 -3.48
N ASN A 94 4.39 0.52 -4.71
CA ASN A 94 5.03 -0.75 -5.01
C ASN A 94 6.55 -0.74 -4.79
N GLY A 95 7.14 0.43 -4.52
CA GLY A 95 8.55 0.60 -4.19
C GLY A 95 9.50 0.72 -5.38
N THR A 96 9.11 0.33 -6.59
CA THR A 96 10.02 0.23 -7.75
C THR A 96 10.52 1.58 -8.26
N LEU A 97 9.83 2.66 -7.94
CA LEU A 97 10.17 4.03 -8.38
C LEU A 97 10.80 4.88 -7.26
N VAL A 98 11.10 4.26 -6.11
CA VAL A 98 11.66 4.98 -4.97
C VAL A 98 13.14 5.30 -5.22
N THR A 99 13.47 6.59 -5.14
CA THR A 99 14.82 7.15 -5.25
C THR A 99 15.09 8.05 -4.04
N GLU A 100 16.32 8.52 -3.89
CA GLU A 100 16.65 9.53 -2.86
C GLU A 100 15.81 10.80 -2.99
N ASP A 101 15.54 11.24 -4.24
CA ASP A 101 14.72 12.44 -4.46
C ASP A 101 13.26 12.21 -4.10
N VAL A 102 12.73 10.99 -4.33
CA VAL A 102 11.42 10.58 -3.82
C VAL A 102 11.40 10.64 -2.29
N CYS A 103 12.44 10.15 -1.61
CA CYS A 103 12.53 10.24 -0.14
C CYS A 103 12.53 11.68 0.38
N LYS A 104 13.31 12.58 -0.25
CA LYS A 104 13.30 14.02 0.07
C LYS A 104 11.92 14.64 -0.14
N ASN A 105 11.22 14.26 -1.21
CA ASN A 105 9.87 14.74 -1.51
C ASN A 105 8.83 14.21 -0.52
N ILE A 106 8.92 12.95 -0.09
CA ILE A 106 8.09 12.38 0.98
C ILE A 106 8.22 13.24 2.24
N LEU A 107 9.44 13.52 2.68
CA LEU A 107 9.69 14.32 3.88
C LEU A 107 9.16 15.75 3.73
N SER A 108 9.48 16.43 2.61
CA SER A 108 9.12 17.83 2.39
C SER A 108 7.61 18.05 2.15
N SER A 109 6.88 17.03 1.71
CA SER A 109 5.43 17.08 1.53
C SER A 109 4.66 16.79 2.82
N GLY A 110 5.32 16.28 3.86
CA GLY A 110 4.73 15.99 5.16
C GLY A 110 4.05 14.63 5.27
N ILE A 111 4.29 13.72 4.33
CA ILE A 111 3.87 12.31 4.43
C ILE A 111 4.51 11.71 5.69
N LYS A 112 3.69 11.02 6.51
CA LYS A 112 4.08 10.51 7.83
C LYS A 112 4.47 9.05 7.83
N ILE A 113 3.98 8.28 6.86
CA ILE A 113 4.23 6.85 6.76
C ILE A 113 4.06 6.39 5.32
N VAL A 114 4.85 5.41 4.92
CA VAL A 114 4.74 4.77 3.62
C VAL A 114 4.27 3.33 3.80
N SER A 115 3.34 2.90 2.94
CA SER A 115 2.91 1.52 2.81
C SER A 115 3.65 0.91 1.61
N LEU A 116 4.54 -0.03 1.88
CA LEU A 116 5.39 -0.68 0.88
C LEU A 116 4.87 -2.08 0.59
N SER A 117 4.78 -2.45 -0.67
CA SER A 117 4.27 -3.75 -1.09
C SER A 117 5.35 -4.82 -1.14
N LEU A 118 5.13 -5.97 -0.45
CA LEU A 118 6.06 -7.12 -0.47
C LEU A 118 5.27 -8.43 -0.37
N ASP A 119 5.17 -9.20 -1.46
CA ASP A 119 4.31 -10.40 -1.53
C ASP A 119 5.10 -11.72 -1.61
N GLY A 120 6.40 -11.72 -1.40
CA GLY A 120 7.26 -12.88 -1.36
C GLY A 120 8.55 -12.58 -0.63
N ALA A 121 9.18 -13.59 -0.06
CA ALA A 121 10.45 -13.46 0.64
C ALA A 121 11.68 -13.69 -0.29
N SER A 122 11.43 -13.88 -1.57
CA SER A 122 12.46 -14.05 -2.61
C SER A 122 12.05 -13.35 -3.89
N ALA A 123 13.02 -13.08 -4.76
CA ALA A 123 12.78 -12.49 -6.08
C ALA A 123 11.85 -13.38 -6.91
N ASP A 124 12.05 -14.69 -6.91
CA ASP A 124 11.25 -15.61 -7.72
C ASP A 124 9.75 -15.53 -7.36
N VAL A 125 9.43 -15.44 -6.08
CA VAL A 125 8.03 -15.37 -5.62
C VAL A 125 7.46 -13.97 -5.82
N HIS A 126 8.16 -12.94 -5.37
CA HIS A 126 7.66 -11.56 -5.45
C HIS A 126 7.51 -11.08 -6.89
N ASP A 127 8.54 -11.25 -7.71
CA ASP A 127 8.55 -10.81 -9.12
C ASP A 127 7.47 -11.53 -9.93
N ALA A 128 7.29 -12.85 -9.70
CA ALA A 128 6.23 -13.62 -10.35
C ALA A 128 4.82 -13.11 -9.97
N PHE A 129 4.63 -12.71 -8.71
CA PHE A 129 3.34 -12.18 -8.23
C PHE A 129 3.09 -10.75 -8.74
N ARG A 130 4.14 -9.94 -8.83
CA ARG A 130 4.12 -8.57 -9.35
C ARG A 130 4.21 -8.48 -10.87
N GLN A 131 4.56 -9.58 -11.56
CA GLN A 131 4.77 -9.67 -13.01
C GLN A 131 5.83 -8.67 -13.51
N GLU A 132 6.88 -8.48 -12.69
CA GLU A 132 7.99 -7.59 -13.04
C GLU A 132 9.29 -8.12 -12.43
N LYS A 133 10.25 -8.44 -13.30
CA LYS A 133 11.56 -8.89 -12.89
C LYS A 133 12.35 -7.75 -12.24
N GLY A 134 12.89 -8.00 -11.05
CA GLY A 134 13.64 -7.01 -10.29
C GLY A 134 12.77 -6.17 -9.35
N ALA A 135 11.46 -6.40 -9.30
CA ALA A 135 10.57 -5.70 -8.36
C ALA A 135 10.95 -5.98 -6.90
N PHE A 136 11.38 -7.21 -6.58
CA PHE A 136 11.85 -7.58 -5.24
C PHE A 136 13.04 -6.74 -4.80
N GLU A 137 14.09 -6.72 -5.59
CA GLU A 137 15.31 -5.96 -5.30
C GLU A 137 15.02 -4.45 -5.19
N ALA A 138 14.16 -3.92 -6.07
CA ALA A 138 13.74 -2.52 -6.01
C ALA A 138 12.97 -2.22 -4.73
N THR A 139 12.09 -3.12 -4.28
CA THR A 139 11.34 -3.00 -3.01
C THR A 139 12.29 -3.01 -1.81
N LEU A 140 13.27 -3.92 -1.77
CA LEU A 140 14.27 -3.94 -0.70
C LEU A 140 15.15 -2.67 -0.69
N ASN A 141 15.51 -2.18 -1.87
CA ASN A 141 16.23 -0.90 -1.97
C ASN A 141 15.37 0.28 -1.48
N ALA A 142 14.07 0.29 -1.77
CA ALA A 142 13.15 1.29 -1.23
C ALA A 142 13.12 1.26 0.30
N ALA A 143 13.00 0.09 0.92
CA ALA A 143 13.05 -0.07 2.37
C ALA A 143 14.38 0.45 2.97
N LYS A 144 15.51 0.14 2.32
CA LYS A 144 16.82 0.66 2.71
C LYS A 144 16.87 2.18 2.65
N LEU A 145 16.35 2.79 1.59
CA LEU A 145 16.29 4.25 1.45
C LEU A 145 15.38 4.85 2.52
N PHE A 146 14.22 4.26 2.81
CA PHE A 146 13.33 4.75 3.87
C PHE A 146 14.03 4.76 5.22
N ASN A 147 14.76 3.71 5.57
CA ASN A 147 15.57 3.67 6.80
C ASN A 147 16.66 4.76 6.81
N GLN A 148 17.38 4.95 5.70
CA GLN A 148 18.44 5.97 5.59
C GLN A 148 17.91 7.39 5.77
N TYR A 149 16.68 7.65 5.29
CA TYR A 149 16.03 8.96 5.40
C TYR A 149 15.13 9.11 6.64
N GLY A 150 15.06 8.09 7.50
CA GLY A 150 14.21 8.12 8.71
C GLY A 150 12.72 8.17 8.38
N ILE A 151 12.29 7.60 7.26
CA ILE A 151 10.89 7.53 6.83
C ILE A 151 10.27 6.25 7.39
N PRO A 152 9.30 6.34 8.31
CA PRO A 152 8.59 5.16 8.80
C PRO A 152 7.83 4.49 7.67
N PHE A 153 7.86 3.15 7.61
CA PHE A 153 7.09 2.40 6.64
C PHE A 153 6.50 1.14 7.25
N ILE A 154 5.40 0.71 6.65
CA ILE A 154 4.76 -0.58 6.91
C ILE A 154 4.87 -1.44 5.65
N VAL A 155 4.84 -2.75 5.83
CA VAL A 155 4.77 -3.69 4.71
C VAL A 155 3.35 -4.21 4.57
N ASN A 156 2.83 -4.18 3.34
CA ASN A 156 1.57 -4.82 2.95
C ASN A 156 1.86 -6.02 2.05
N SER A 157 1.31 -7.17 2.40
CA SER A 157 1.49 -8.41 1.66
C SER A 157 0.16 -9.06 1.34
N SER A 158 -0.04 -9.45 0.09
CA SER A 158 -1.25 -10.14 -0.38
C SER A 158 -0.93 -11.59 -0.73
N PHE A 159 -1.78 -12.52 -0.28
CA PHE A 159 -1.51 -13.94 -0.42
C PHE A 159 -2.61 -14.71 -1.12
N THR A 160 -2.18 -15.68 -1.92
CA THR A 160 -2.95 -16.77 -2.52
C THR A 160 -2.18 -18.07 -2.32
N LYS A 161 -2.66 -19.21 -2.82
CA LYS A 161 -1.91 -20.48 -2.82
C LYS A 161 -0.53 -20.38 -3.48
N ARG A 162 -0.34 -19.42 -4.41
CA ARG A 162 0.97 -19.24 -5.08
C ARG A 162 2.09 -18.89 -4.13
N ASN A 163 1.80 -18.04 -3.15
CA ASN A 163 2.80 -17.46 -2.25
C ASN A 163 2.50 -17.67 -0.76
N ALA A 164 1.46 -18.43 -0.40
CA ALA A 164 1.10 -18.68 1.00
C ALA A 164 2.24 -19.33 1.81
N LYS A 165 3.07 -20.14 1.16
CA LYS A 165 4.25 -20.76 1.81
C LYS A 165 5.26 -19.74 2.31
N ASP A 166 5.26 -18.55 1.73
CA ASP A 166 6.18 -17.47 2.09
C ASP A 166 5.69 -16.60 3.25
N ILE A 167 4.45 -16.76 3.73
CA ILE A 167 3.85 -15.89 4.76
C ILE A 167 4.80 -15.67 5.95
N LYS A 168 5.30 -16.74 6.55
CA LYS A 168 6.21 -16.67 7.70
C LYS A 168 7.56 -16.05 7.36
N ALA A 169 8.07 -16.32 6.16
CA ALA A 169 9.33 -15.76 5.67
C ALA A 169 9.18 -14.26 5.35
N VAL A 170 8.06 -13.83 4.78
CA VAL A 170 7.75 -12.41 4.52
C VAL A 170 7.61 -11.64 5.84
N TYR A 171 6.95 -12.21 6.85
CA TYR A 171 6.89 -11.62 8.18
C TYR A 171 8.29 -11.37 8.74
N LYS A 172 9.16 -12.39 8.73
CA LYS A 172 10.54 -12.27 9.21
C LYS A 172 11.32 -11.22 8.41
N LEU A 173 11.24 -11.27 7.08
CA LEU A 173 11.89 -10.29 6.21
C LEU A 173 11.39 -8.87 6.47
N SER A 174 10.09 -8.68 6.72
CA SER A 174 9.52 -7.37 7.04
C SER A 174 10.15 -6.76 8.30
N LYS A 175 10.42 -7.57 9.32
CA LYS A 175 11.15 -7.13 10.52
C LYS A 175 12.62 -6.80 10.20
N GLU A 176 13.30 -7.67 9.45
CA GLU A 176 14.71 -7.51 9.09
C GLU A 176 14.97 -6.24 8.28
N ILE A 177 14.05 -5.87 7.39
CA ILE A 177 14.16 -4.62 6.62
C ILE A 177 13.72 -3.37 7.38
N GLY A 178 13.29 -3.50 8.63
CA GLY A 178 12.96 -2.37 9.50
C GLY A 178 11.54 -1.81 9.34
N ALA A 179 10.59 -2.60 8.85
CA ALA A 179 9.19 -2.18 8.82
C ALA A 179 8.64 -1.99 10.24
N THR A 180 7.85 -0.93 10.44
CA THR A 180 7.22 -0.62 11.75
C THR A 180 5.97 -1.46 12.00
N ALA A 181 5.38 -2.04 10.96
CA ALA A 181 4.27 -2.99 11.02
C ALA A 181 4.22 -3.81 9.73
N TRP A 182 3.58 -4.96 9.81
CA TRP A 182 3.26 -5.79 8.67
C TRP A 182 1.76 -6.10 8.64
N TYR A 183 1.14 -5.92 7.47
CA TYR A 183 -0.26 -6.22 7.24
C TYR A 183 -0.39 -7.37 6.24
N LEU A 184 -1.08 -8.41 6.67
CA LEU A 184 -1.38 -9.58 5.88
C LEU A 184 -2.79 -9.45 5.28
N PHE A 185 -2.88 -9.59 3.96
CA PHE A 185 -4.13 -9.58 3.22
C PHE A 185 -4.31 -10.88 2.45
N MET A 186 -5.51 -11.44 2.49
CA MET A 186 -5.92 -12.46 1.54
C MET A 186 -6.48 -11.77 0.31
N VAL A 187 -6.13 -12.28 -0.88
CA VAL A 187 -6.60 -11.71 -2.12
C VAL A 187 -8.13 -11.86 -2.23
N VAL A 188 -8.80 -10.72 -2.47
CA VAL A 188 -10.21 -10.71 -2.85
C VAL A 188 -10.27 -10.76 -4.38
N PRO A 189 -11.03 -11.69 -4.99
CA PRO A 189 -11.04 -11.91 -6.44
C PRO A 189 -11.82 -10.81 -7.17
N THR A 190 -11.19 -9.65 -7.32
CA THR A 190 -11.70 -8.48 -8.05
C THR A 190 -10.63 -7.97 -9.01
N GLY A 191 -11.03 -7.34 -10.10
CA GLY A 191 -10.11 -6.88 -11.14
C GLY A 191 -9.33 -8.06 -11.74
N ARG A 192 -7.99 -7.95 -11.89
CA ARG A 192 -7.18 -9.11 -12.33
C ARG A 192 -7.17 -10.26 -11.32
N GLY A 193 -7.47 -9.99 -10.07
CA GLY A 193 -7.61 -11.04 -9.05
C GLY A 193 -8.77 -12.01 -9.31
N GLU A 194 -9.72 -11.70 -10.21
CA GLU A 194 -10.78 -12.62 -10.63
C GLU A 194 -10.22 -13.90 -11.27
N ASP A 195 -9.08 -13.79 -11.97
CA ASP A 195 -8.39 -14.93 -12.57
C ASP A 195 -7.76 -15.86 -11.53
N LEU A 196 -7.67 -15.43 -10.27
CA LEU A 196 -7.09 -16.20 -9.17
C LEU A 196 -8.13 -16.91 -8.28
N LEU A 197 -9.39 -16.96 -8.68
CA LEU A 197 -10.45 -17.56 -7.86
C LEU A 197 -10.14 -19.02 -7.44
N SER A 198 -9.54 -19.81 -8.31
CA SER A 198 -9.12 -21.19 -8.00
C SER A 198 -7.85 -21.29 -7.14
N GLU A 199 -7.18 -20.17 -6.93
CA GLU A 199 -5.92 -20.06 -6.18
C GLU A 199 -6.12 -19.43 -4.80
N LEU A 200 -7.36 -19.09 -4.43
CA LEU A 200 -7.65 -18.65 -3.06
C LEU A 200 -7.39 -19.80 -2.09
N LEU A 201 -6.93 -19.47 -0.88
CA LEU A 201 -6.75 -20.45 0.17
C LEU A 201 -8.09 -21.14 0.48
N ALA A 202 -8.04 -22.43 0.81
CA ALA A 202 -9.18 -23.13 1.36
C ALA A 202 -9.47 -22.66 2.80
N ASP A 203 -10.66 -22.92 3.30
CA ASP A 203 -11.10 -22.41 4.60
C ASP A 203 -10.18 -22.85 5.75
N ASP A 204 -9.69 -24.10 5.72
CA ASP A 204 -8.74 -24.66 6.67
C ASP A 204 -7.35 -24.00 6.56
N GLU A 205 -6.83 -23.82 5.36
CA GLU A 205 -5.58 -23.09 5.12
C GLU A 205 -5.67 -21.64 5.60
N TYR A 206 -6.83 -21.01 5.38
CA TYR A 206 -7.10 -19.64 5.83
C TYR A 206 -7.13 -19.56 7.36
N GLN A 207 -7.79 -20.52 8.02
CA GLN A 207 -7.87 -20.59 9.46
C GLN A 207 -6.47 -20.78 10.08
N GLU A 208 -5.65 -21.68 9.55
CA GLU A 208 -4.27 -21.89 10.03
C GLU A 208 -3.43 -20.60 9.97
N VAL A 209 -3.59 -19.81 8.90
CA VAL A 209 -2.89 -18.52 8.78
C VAL A 209 -3.36 -17.53 9.83
N LEU A 210 -4.69 -17.43 10.08
CA LEU A 210 -5.23 -16.52 11.09
C LEU A 210 -4.80 -16.92 12.52
N GLU A 211 -4.82 -18.20 12.84
CA GLU A 211 -4.37 -18.73 14.14
C GLU A 211 -2.89 -18.41 14.36
N TRP A 212 -2.05 -18.71 13.36
CA TRP A 212 -0.64 -18.36 13.43
C TRP A 212 -0.41 -16.85 13.59
N HIS A 213 -1.14 -16.02 12.84
CA HIS A 213 -1.01 -14.56 12.92
C HIS A 213 -1.38 -14.05 14.32
N TYR A 214 -2.46 -14.58 14.88
CA TYR A 214 -2.90 -14.25 16.24
C TYR A 214 -1.85 -14.63 17.30
N GLU A 215 -1.26 -15.82 17.19
CA GLU A 215 -0.19 -16.27 18.09
C GLU A 215 1.03 -15.33 18.01
N MET A 216 1.44 -14.95 16.79
CA MET A 216 2.59 -14.06 16.58
C MET A 216 2.33 -12.66 17.13
N GLU A 217 1.14 -12.10 16.89
CA GLU A 217 0.76 -10.79 17.40
C GLU A 217 0.74 -10.78 18.94
N SER A 218 0.22 -11.84 19.55
CA SER A 218 0.19 -11.97 21.02
C SER A 218 1.59 -12.00 21.63
N GLN A 219 2.53 -12.69 21.00
CA GLN A 219 3.93 -12.74 21.47
C GLN A 219 4.66 -11.41 21.33
N GLU A 220 4.32 -10.58 20.34
CA GLU A 220 4.96 -9.26 20.15
C GLU A 220 4.44 -8.19 21.12
N ILE A 221 3.20 -8.31 21.57
CA ILE A 221 2.64 -7.37 22.57
C ILE A 221 3.28 -7.61 23.95
N GLU A 222 3.80 -8.81 24.21
CA GLU A 222 4.44 -9.17 25.48
C GLU A 222 5.94 -8.76 25.54
N MET A 223 6.55 -8.30 24.46
CA MET A 223 7.93 -7.82 24.38
C MET A 223 8.01 -6.30 24.43
#